data_7f505ba0a858ec9e35fb3b3dc477f406
#
_entry.id   7f505ba0a858ec9e35fb3b3dc477f406
#
_cell.length_a   1.000
_cell.length_b   1.000
_cell.length_c   1.000
_cell.angle_alpha   90.00
_cell.angle_beta   90.00
_cell.angle_gamma   90.00
#
_symmetry.space_group_name_H-M   'P 1'
#
loop_
_entity.id
_entity.type
_entity.pdbx_description
1 polymer ?
#
loop_
_entity_poly.entity_id
_entity_poly.type
_entity_poly.pdbx_seq_one_letter_code
_entity_poly.pdbx_strand_id
1 'polypeptide(L)'
;MAKTIAFRGKEKGDFPYYIAKSLASNKFKVAVIDNSYAKDLYESVHQYKDDEQAVEKENIVYIRDAEVTDEFKDKFDYVVYYMGLNEAEQNAEYSFILHDYSRGGIHKMQETDKELLDKSYFIMRDKVSNKVTERDVVKLLEIKEDQVLGYIPLDDKDEIAYINFSHTGRQRIKDTSIDMQLAVMSTLAIVTGDDMKTVKKYYRKAKRNRRF
;
A
#
# COMPACT_ATOMS: atom_id res chain seq x y z
N MET A 1 3.56 6.03 20.58
CA MET A 1 2.89 4.94 19.81
C MET A 1 3.11 5.19 18.32
N ALA A 2 3.45 4.13 17.56
CA ALA A 2 3.54 4.20 16.11
C ALA A 2 2.18 4.50 15.48
N LYS A 3 2.16 5.25 14.38
CA LYS A 3 1.00 5.32 13.50
C LYS A 3 0.85 4.00 12.75
N THR A 4 -0.35 3.45 12.73
CA THR A 4 -0.64 2.16 12.09
C THR A 4 -1.44 2.35 10.81
N ILE A 5 -1.02 1.66 9.74
CA ILE A 5 -1.56 1.78 8.40
C ILE A 5 -1.91 0.38 7.90
N ALA A 6 -3.13 0.13 7.49
CA ALA A 6 -3.53 -1.16 6.90
C ALA A 6 -3.86 -0.99 5.41
N PHE A 7 -3.31 -1.89 4.60
CA PHE A 7 -3.66 -2.05 3.18
C PHE A 7 -4.35 -3.38 2.97
N ARG A 8 -5.56 -3.35 2.40
CA ARG A 8 -6.41 -4.51 2.12
C ARG A 8 -6.80 -4.57 0.65
N GLY A 9 -7.32 -5.68 0.22
CA GLY A 9 -7.87 -5.89 -1.12
C GLY A 9 -6.88 -6.56 -2.06
N LYS A 10 -6.59 -5.97 -3.20
CA LYS A 10 -5.80 -6.61 -4.24
C LYS A 10 -4.41 -7.06 -3.77
N GLU A 11 -4.05 -8.30 -4.08
CA GLU A 11 -2.73 -8.90 -3.79
C GLU A 11 -1.67 -8.35 -4.77
N LYS A 12 -1.20 -7.13 -4.50
CA LYS A 12 -0.06 -6.48 -5.15
C LYS A 12 0.67 -5.61 -4.12
N GLY A 13 1.75 -6.14 -3.56
CA GLY A 13 2.53 -5.52 -2.47
C GLY A 13 3.35 -4.28 -2.85
N ASP A 14 3.36 -3.87 -4.12
CA ASP A 14 4.10 -2.72 -4.61
C ASP A 14 3.64 -1.39 -4.01
N PHE A 15 2.32 -1.19 -3.87
CA PHE A 15 1.79 0.07 -3.33
C PHE A 15 2.15 0.26 -1.85
N PRO A 16 1.90 -0.70 -0.93
CA PRO A 16 2.39 -0.63 0.45
C PRO A 16 3.92 -0.43 0.54
N TYR A 17 4.68 -1.09 -0.35
CA TYR A 17 6.12 -0.89 -0.45
C TYR A 17 6.50 0.56 -0.77
N TYR A 18 5.83 1.21 -1.73
CA TYR A 18 6.12 2.61 -2.06
C TYR A 18 5.83 3.56 -0.90
N ILE A 19 4.78 3.30 -0.13
CA ILE A 19 4.47 4.08 1.07
C ILE A 19 5.57 3.90 2.13
N ALA A 20 5.90 2.66 2.48
CA ALA A 20 6.94 2.34 3.47
C ALA A 20 8.29 2.95 3.06
N LYS A 21 8.69 2.78 1.79
CA LYS A 21 9.94 3.34 1.24
C LYS A 21 9.96 4.88 1.29
N SER A 22 8.83 5.53 1.02
CA SER A 22 8.75 6.99 1.08
C SER A 22 8.92 7.51 2.51
N LEU A 23 8.32 6.84 3.48
CA LEU A 23 8.46 7.16 4.90
C LEU A 23 9.91 6.93 5.36
N ALA A 24 10.48 5.76 5.12
CA ALA A 24 11.86 5.41 5.50
C ALA A 24 12.91 6.34 4.85
N SER A 25 12.72 6.74 3.59
CA SER A 25 13.58 7.71 2.90
C SER A 25 13.60 9.08 3.57
N ASN A 26 12.62 9.37 4.41
CA ASN A 26 12.52 10.60 5.20
C ASN A 26 12.93 10.41 6.67
N LYS A 27 13.63 9.32 6.96
CA LYS A 27 14.21 8.97 8.27
C LYS A 27 13.18 8.55 9.31
N PHE A 28 11.96 8.24 8.94
CA PHE A 28 11.04 7.57 9.83
C PHE A 28 11.45 6.11 10.00
N LYS A 29 11.31 5.59 11.21
CA LYS A 29 11.47 4.16 11.49
C LYS A 29 10.19 3.45 11.05
N VAL A 30 10.31 2.51 10.12
CA VAL A 30 9.18 1.84 9.49
C VAL A 30 9.29 0.34 9.65
N ALA A 31 8.20 -0.31 10.07
CA ALA A 31 8.01 -1.74 9.94
C ALA A 31 6.89 -2.04 8.93
N VAL A 32 7.03 -3.12 8.20
CA VAL A 32 6.02 -3.67 7.30
C VAL A 32 5.71 -5.09 7.73
N ILE A 33 4.45 -5.38 7.98
CA ILE A 33 3.95 -6.70 8.37
C ILE A 33 3.15 -7.24 7.19
N ASP A 34 3.67 -8.27 6.53
CA ASP A 34 2.97 -8.93 5.42
C ASP A 34 2.13 -10.10 5.94
N ASN A 35 0.85 -9.83 6.12
CA ASN A 35 -0.17 -10.80 6.50
C ASN A 35 -1.08 -11.18 5.32
N SER A 36 -0.70 -10.84 4.09
CA SER A 36 -1.41 -11.24 2.87
C SER A 36 -1.32 -12.76 2.66
N TYR A 37 -2.19 -13.33 1.84
CA TYR A 37 -2.11 -14.77 1.54
C TYR A 37 -0.89 -15.10 0.68
N ALA A 38 -0.59 -14.28 -0.30
CA ALA A 38 0.52 -14.50 -1.23
C ALA A 38 1.89 -14.19 -0.63
N LYS A 39 1.98 -13.39 0.45
CA LYS A 39 3.24 -12.88 1.01
C LYS A 39 4.11 -12.18 -0.04
N ASP A 40 3.50 -11.68 -1.10
CA ASP A 40 4.21 -11.19 -2.28
C ASP A 40 5.14 -10.01 -1.98
N LEU A 41 4.78 -9.16 -1.01
CA LEU A 41 5.64 -8.08 -0.59
C LEU A 41 6.86 -8.60 0.17
N TYR A 42 6.66 -9.48 1.17
CA TYR A 42 7.74 -10.05 1.97
C TYR A 42 8.68 -10.87 1.09
N GLU A 43 8.15 -11.79 0.29
CA GLU A 43 8.92 -12.67 -0.58
C GLU A 43 9.72 -11.88 -1.63
N SER A 44 9.16 -10.81 -2.18
CA SER A 44 9.87 -9.91 -3.09
C SER A 44 11.09 -9.30 -2.42
N VAL A 45 10.98 -8.87 -1.17
CA VAL A 45 12.08 -8.22 -0.44
C VAL A 45 13.10 -9.23 0.08
N HIS A 46 12.65 -10.35 0.58
CA HIS A 46 13.46 -11.42 1.17
C HIS A 46 14.26 -12.21 0.12
N GLN A 47 13.73 -12.33 -1.09
CA GLN A 47 14.38 -13.02 -2.21
C GLN A 47 14.63 -14.51 -1.97
N TYR A 48 13.75 -15.18 -1.24
CA TYR A 48 13.75 -16.63 -0.98
C TYR A 48 15.11 -17.18 -0.44
N LYS A 49 15.83 -16.39 0.35
CA LYS A 49 17.19 -16.76 0.76
C LYS A 49 17.27 -17.64 2.00
N ASP A 50 16.37 -17.46 2.96
CA ASP A 50 16.38 -18.19 4.23
C ASP A 50 14.98 -18.23 4.85
N ASP A 51 14.74 -19.14 5.84
CA ASP A 51 13.47 -19.24 6.59
C ASP A 51 13.30 -18.16 7.68
N GLU A 52 13.90 -17.00 7.52
CA GLU A 52 13.77 -15.91 8.47
C GLU A 52 12.34 -15.34 8.47
N GLN A 53 11.81 -15.03 9.65
CA GLN A 53 10.52 -14.34 9.78
C GLN A 53 10.61 -12.83 9.57
N ALA A 54 11.81 -12.27 9.69
CA ALA A 54 12.05 -10.84 9.59
C ALA A 54 13.31 -10.54 8.78
N VAL A 55 13.25 -9.52 7.94
CA VAL A 55 14.40 -9.01 7.19
C VAL A 55 14.43 -7.49 7.27
N GLU A 56 15.62 -6.92 7.43
CA GLU A 56 15.82 -5.49 7.31
C GLU A 56 16.41 -5.14 5.94
N LYS A 57 15.72 -4.28 5.21
CA LYS A 57 16.15 -3.77 3.91
C LYS A 57 15.70 -2.33 3.72
N GLU A 58 16.57 -1.50 3.19
CA GLU A 58 16.26 -0.08 2.93
C GLU A 58 15.81 0.70 4.18
N ASN A 59 16.34 0.36 5.37
CA ASN A 59 15.93 0.88 6.68
C ASN A 59 14.46 0.62 7.02
N ILE A 60 13.90 -0.45 6.49
CA ILE A 60 12.56 -0.94 6.77
C ILE A 60 12.70 -2.36 7.29
N VAL A 61 12.02 -2.67 8.39
CA VAL A 61 11.90 -4.04 8.91
C VAL A 61 10.67 -4.68 8.28
N TYR A 62 10.87 -5.76 7.54
CA TYR A 62 9.78 -6.55 6.95
C TYR A 62 9.60 -7.83 7.75
N ILE A 63 8.35 -8.17 8.06
CA ILE A 63 8.00 -9.36 8.83
C ILE A 63 6.83 -10.05 8.15
N ARG A 64 6.84 -11.38 8.13
CA ARG A 64 5.71 -12.18 7.64
C ARG A 64 4.94 -12.80 8.80
N ASP A 65 3.62 -12.94 8.64
CA ASP A 65 2.73 -13.70 9.54
C ASP A 65 2.89 -13.36 11.03
N ALA A 66 2.92 -12.06 11.35
CA ALA A 66 3.13 -11.66 12.74
C ALA A 66 1.92 -10.94 13.34
N GLU A 67 1.57 -11.35 14.54
CA GLU A 67 0.84 -10.51 15.48
C GLU A 67 1.83 -9.60 16.19
N VAL A 68 1.55 -8.32 16.21
CA VAL A 68 2.50 -7.31 16.68
C VAL A 68 2.05 -6.74 18.01
N THR A 69 2.90 -6.88 19.02
CA THR A 69 2.67 -6.31 20.36
C THR A 69 2.86 -4.79 20.37
N ASP A 70 2.27 -4.11 21.34
CA ASP A 70 2.45 -2.66 21.48
C ASP A 70 3.92 -2.30 21.77
N GLU A 71 4.64 -3.13 22.51
CA GLU A 71 6.09 -2.96 22.74
C GLU A 71 6.90 -2.99 21.43
N PHE A 72 6.49 -3.82 20.46
CA PHE A 72 7.10 -3.80 19.14
C PHE A 72 6.78 -2.51 18.40
N LYS A 73 5.50 -2.09 18.39
CA LYS A 73 5.06 -0.85 17.70
C LYS A 73 5.82 0.37 18.22
N ASP A 74 6.09 0.45 19.52
CA ASP A 74 6.78 1.60 20.13
C ASP A 74 8.23 1.79 19.63
N LYS A 75 8.81 0.81 18.93
CA LYS A 75 10.14 0.93 18.29
C LYS A 75 10.12 1.68 16.95
N PHE A 76 8.93 1.92 16.39
CA PHE A 76 8.74 2.50 15.06
C PHE A 76 7.90 3.78 15.09
N ASP A 77 8.06 4.61 14.07
CA ASP A 77 7.19 5.76 13.83
C ASP A 77 5.93 5.32 13.07
N TYR A 78 6.08 4.33 12.17
CA TYR A 78 5.01 3.77 11.36
C TYR A 78 5.09 2.25 11.32
N VAL A 79 3.92 1.59 11.42
CA VAL A 79 3.75 0.17 11.17
C VAL A 79 2.73 0.00 10.04
N VAL A 80 3.17 -0.58 8.94
CA VAL A 80 2.36 -0.84 7.75
C VAL A 80 1.95 -2.29 7.74
N TYR A 81 0.66 -2.57 7.81
CA TYR A 81 0.09 -3.89 7.65
C TYR A 81 -0.36 -4.08 6.21
N TYR A 82 0.19 -5.06 5.54
CA TYR A 82 -0.30 -5.51 4.24
C TYR A 82 -1.11 -6.79 4.43
N MET A 83 -2.41 -6.66 4.28
CA MET A 83 -3.37 -7.74 4.51
C MET A 83 -3.77 -8.45 3.22
N GLY A 84 -3.61 -7.79 2.05
CA GLY A 84 -4.10 -8.32 0.79
C GLY A 84 -5.57 -8.71 0.90
N LEU A 85 -5.90 -9.94 0.50
CA LEU A 85 -7.25 -10.51 0.60
C LEU A 85 -7.56 -11.16 1.96
N ASN A 86 -6.62 -11.14 2.90
CA ASN A 86 -6.83 -11.68 4.25
C ASN A 86 -7.86 -10.84 4.99
N GLU A 87 -8.92 -11.49 5.49
CA GLU A 87 -10.06 -10.86 6.15
C GLU A 87 -9.86 -10.66 7.67
N ALA A 88 -8.73 -11.12 8.21
CA ALA A 88 -8.43 -10.96 9.63
C ALA A 88 -8.57 -9.49 10.06
N GLU A 89 -9.20 -9.28 11.20
CA GLU A 89 -9.32 -7.94 11.76
C GLU A 89 -7.93 -7.36 12.08
N GLN A 90 -7.70 -6.16 11.59
CA GLN A 90 -6.51 -5.39 11.92
C GLN A 90 -6.94 -3.97 12.22
N ASN A 91 -6.96 -3.63 13.50
CA ASN A 91 -7.21 -2.25 13.93
C ASN A 91 -6.01 -1.38 13.56
N ALA A 92 -6.22 -0.46 12.63
CA ALA A 92 -5.23 0.50 12.20
C ALA A 92 -5.80 1.91 12.24
N GLU A 93 -4.94 2.89 12.52
CA GLU A 93 -5.33 4.32 12.52
C GLU A 93 -5.77 4.77 11.13
N TYR A 94 -5.12 4.23 10.09
CA TYR A 94 -5.45 4.49 8.69
C TYR A 94 -5.71 3.18 7.95
N SER A 95 -6.85 3.09 7.29
CA SER A 95 -7.23 1.94 6.47
C SER A 95 -7.33 2.35 5.00
N PHE A 96 -6.68 1.56 4.11
CA PHE A 96 -6.69 1.75 2.67
C PHE A 96 -7.11 0.46 1.98
N ILE A 97 -8.00 0.57 1.00
CA ILE A 97 -8.47 -0.55 0.20
C ILE A 97 -7.96 -0.39 -1.22
N LEU A 98 -7.12 -1.34 -1.64
CA LEU A 98 -6.67 -1.47 -3.02
C LEU A 98 -7.71 -2.27 -3.79
N HIS A 99 -8.47 -1.61 -4.66
CA HIS A 99 -9.59 -2.21 -5.35
C HIS A 99 -9.39 -2.21 -6.86
N ASP A 100 -9.78 -3.28 -7.53
CA ASP A 100 -9.85 -3.34 -8.98
C ASP A 100 -11.30 -3.16 -9.47
N TYR A 101 -11.47 -3.06 -10.79
CA TYR A 101 -12.78 -2.85 -11.42
C TYR A 101 -13.49 -4.16 -11.78
N SER A 102 -12.99 -5.29 -11.29
CA SER A 102 -13.62 -6.59 -11.56
C SER A 102 -14.94 -6.74 -10.83
N ARG A 103 -15.89 -7.46 -11.44
CA ARG A 103 -17.18 -7.75 -10.79
C ARG A 103 -16.99 -8.54 -9.50
N GLY A 104 -16.02 -9.46 -9.48
CA GLY A 104 -15.71 -10.24 -8.29
C GLY A 104 -15.16 -9.38 -7.15
N GLY A 105 -14.27 -8.42 -7.47
CA GLY A 105 -13.76 -7.45 -6.51
C GLY A 105 -14.87 -6.56 -5.94
N ILE A 106 -15.77 -6.05 -6.79
CA ILE A 106 -16.92 -5.25 -6.36
C ILE A 106 -17.83 -6.08 -5.43
N HIS A 107 -18.15 -7.32 -5.81
CA HIS A 107 -19.01 -8.20 -4.98
C HIS A 107 -18.38 -8.45 -3.62
N LYS A 108 -17.08 -8.79 -3.59
CA LYS A 108 -16.36 -9.01 -2.33
C LYS A 108 -16.36 -7.77 -1.43
N MET A 109 -16.23 -6.57 -2.00
CA MET A 109 -16.33 -5.32 -1.23
C MET A 109 -17.73 -5.08 -0.68
N GLN A 110 -18.79 -5.44 -1.42
CA GLN A 110 -20.17 -5.32 -0.94
C GLN A 110 -20.46 -6.26 0.24
N GLU A 111 -19.72 -7.35 0.37
CA GLU A 111 -19.79 -8.28 1.52
C GLU A 111 -18.93 -7.81 2.71
N THR A 112 -18.07 -6.83 2.52
CA THR A 112 -17.21 -6.28 3.56
C THR A 112 -18.03 -5.44 4.54
N ASP A 113 -17.64 -5.45 5.81
CA ASP A 113 -18.28 -4.66 6.86
C ASP A 113 -18.38 -3.17 6.46
N LYS A 114 -19.58 -2.64 6.52
CA LYS A 114 -19.89 -1.24 6.19
C LYS A 114 -19.07 -0.25 7.03
N GLU A 115 -18.87 -0.55 8.31
CA GLU A 115 -18.07 0.30 9.21
C GLU A 115 -16.61 0.40 8.75
N LEU A 116 -16.05 -0.69 8.25
CA LEU A 116 -14.71 -0.70 7.68
C LEU A 116 -14.65 0.13 6.38
N LEU A 117 -15.64 -0.02 5.50
CA LEU A 117 -15.71 0.75 4.26
C LEU A 117 -15.84 2.26 4.53
N ASP A 118 -16.69 2.64 5.47
CA ASP A 118 -16.94 4.05 5.83
C ASP A 118 -15.71 4.75 6.42
N LYS A 119 -14.80 4.00 7.05
CA LYS A 119 -13.55 4.50 7.64
C LYS A 119 -12.34 4.39 6.72
N SER A 120 -12.48 3.72 5.56
CA SER A 120 -11.37 3.45 4.66
C SER A 120 -11.26 4.47 3.54
N TYR A 121 -10.03 4.65 3.07
CA TYR A 121 -9.73 5.31 1.81
C TYR A 121 -9.53 4.27 0.71
N PHE A 122 -9.83 4.63 -0.53
CA PHE A 122 -9.79 3.72 -1.67
C PHE A 122 -8.75 4.15 -2.68
N ILE A 123 -8.00 3.18 -3.20
CA ILE A 123 -7.12 3.31 -4.34
C ILE A 123 -7.64 2.35 -5.41
N MET A 124 -8.26 2.91 -6.45
CA MET A 124 -8.79 2.16 -7.58
C MET A 124 -7.67 1.94 -8.59
N ARG A 125 -7.30 0.67 -8.84
CA ARG A 125 -6.17 0.36 -9.71
C ARG A 125 -6.47 -0.66 -10.79
N ASP A 126 -5.59 -0.72 -11.76
CA ASP A 126 -5.61 -1.66 -12.88
C ASP A 126 -6.89 -1.57 -13.73
N LYS A 127 -7.42 -0.35 -13.89
CA LYS A 127 -8.56 -0.12 -14.76
C LYS A 127 -8.17 -0.29 -16.21
N VAL A 128 -8.85 -1.20 -16.90
CA VAL A 128 -8.83 -1.29 -18.35
C VAL A 128 -9.94 -0.43 -18.94
N SER A 129 -9.74 0.07 -20.15
CA SER A 129 -10.78 0.81 -20.88
C SER A 129 -12.01 -0.08 -21.13
N ASN A 130 -13.12 0.25 -20.49
CA ASN A 130 -14.38 -0.47 -20.63
C ASN A 130 -15.56 0.49 -20.37
N LYS A 131 -16.79 -0.05 -20.34
CA LYS A 131 -18.02 0.73 -20.10
C LYS A 131 -18.26 1.08 -18.63
N VAL A 132 -17.54 0.45 -17.69
CA VAL A 132 -17.69 0.72 -16.26
C VAL A 132 -16.85 1.94 -15.90
N THR A 133 -17.49 2.99 -15.47
CA THR A 133 -16.83 4.22 -15.05
C THR A 133 -16.44 4.20 -13.57
N GLU A 134 -15.56 5.11 -13.17
CA GLU A 134 -15.21 5.32 -11.76
C GLU A 134 -16.45 5.62 -10.90
N ARG A 135 -17.35 6.44 -11.42
CA ARG A 135 -18.62 6.78 -10.75
C ARG A 135 -19.53 5.57 -10.55
N ASP A 136 -19.54 4.64 -11.51
CA ASP A 136 -20.32 3.42 -11.37
C ASP A 136 -19.80 2.57 -10.21
N VAL A 137 -18.47 2.44 -10.07
CA VAL A 137 -17.85 1.68 -8.97
C VAL A 137 -18.11 2.36 -7.62
N VAL A 138 -17.89 3.67 -7.52
CA VAL A 138 -18.18 4.44 -6.29
C VAL A 138 -19.65 4.26 -5.86
N LYS A 139 -20.58 4.33 -6.82
CA LYS A 139 -22.01 4.13 -6.56
C LYS A 139 -22.34 2.69 -6.15
N LEU A 140 -21.75 1.69 -6.82
CA LEU A 140 -21.95 0.27 -6.51
C LEU A 140 -21.41 -0.12 -5.13
N LEU A 141 -20.31 0.49 -4.71
CA LEU A 141 -19.71 0.27 -3.38
C LEU A 141 -20.35 1.15 -2.29
N GLU A 142 -21.24 2.08 -2.66
CA GLU A 142 -21.85 3.04 -1.75
C GLU A 142 -20.83 3.84 -0.91
N ILE A 143 -19.68 4.15 -1.50
CA ILE A 143 -18.61 4.95 -0.88
C ILE A 143 -18.71 6.40 -1.32
N LYS A 144 -18.01 7.31 -0.63
CA LYS A 144 -17.97 8.72 -0.98
C LYS A 144 -16.83 9.00 -1.96
N GLU A 145 -17.00 9.97 -2.86
CA GLU A 145 -15.96 10.36 -3.81
C GLU A 145 -14.67 10.87 -3.12
N ASP A 146 -14.80 11.53 -1.97
CA ASP A 146 -13.66 12.05 -1.19
C ASP A 146 -12.86 10.97 -0.46
N GLN A 147 -13.38 9.76 -0.36
CA GLN A 147 -12.64 8.59 0.12
C GLN A 147 -11.71 8.01 -0.97
N VAL A 148 -11.90 8.35 -2.25
CA VAL A 148 -11.07 7.82 -3.34
C VAL A 148 -9.84 8.70 -3.55
N LEU A 149 -8.67 8.20 -3.19
CA LEU A 149 -7.41 8.93 -3.26
C LEU A 149 -6.72 8.85 -4.61
N GLY A 150 -7.09 7.89 -5.46
CA GLY A 150 -6.48 7.75 -6.77
C GLY A 150 -7.19 6.73 -7.66
N TYR A 151 -7.14 7.02 -8.95
CA TYR A 151 -7.57 6.13 -10.02
C TYR A 151 -6.33 5.81 -10.86
N ILE A 152 -5.89 4.57 -10.81
CA ILE A 152 -4.67 4.11 -11.48
C ILE A 152 -5.09 3.19 -12.63
N PRO A 153 -5.02 3.66 -13.89
CA PRO A 153 -5.26 2.81 -15.04
C PRO A 153 -4.26 1.65 -15.10
N LEU A 154 -4.62 0.56 -15.80
CA LEU A 154 -3.64 -0.46 -16.14
C LEU A 154 -2.59 0.16 -17.06
N ASP A 155 -1.36 0.21 -16.62
CA ASP A 155 -0.23 0.85 -17.31
C ASP A 155 0.95 -0.11 -17.35
N ASP A 156 1.56 -0.29 -18.51
CA ASP A 156 2.71 -1.18 -18.69
C ASP A 156 3.89 -0.82 -17.77
N LYS A 157 4.07 0.45 -17.46
CA LYS A 157 5.14 0.89 -16.54
C LYS A 157 4.92 0.33 -15.13
N ASP A 158 3.67 0.35 -14.66
CA ASP A 158 3.33 -0.14 -13.33
C ASP A 158 3.47 -1.66 -13.26
N GLU A 159 3.06 -2.38 -14.33
CA GLU A 159 3.24 -3.83 -14.41
C GLU A 159 4.73 -4.20 -14.49
N ILE A 160 5.51 -3.55 -15.33
CA ILE A 160 6.96 -3.76 -15.41
C ILE A 160 7.63 -3.44 -14.07
N ALA A 161 7.21 -2.36 -13.41
CA ALA A 161 7.70 -1.97 -12.10
C ALA A 161 7.40 -3.03 -11.04
N TYR A 162 6.17 -3.57 -11.01
CA TYR A 162 5.78 -4.65 -10.11
C TYR A 162 6.55 -5.94 -10.37
N ILE A 163 6.69 -6.37 -11.63
CA ILE A 163 7.49 -7.55 -11.98
C ILE A 163 8.94 -7.38 -11.55
N ASN A 164 9.56 -6.23 -11.83
CA ASN A 164 10.91 -5.95 -11.39
C ASN A 164 11.05 -5.98 -9.86
N PHE A 165 10.07 -5.44 -9.14
CA PHE A 165 10.02 -5.49 -7.68
C PHE A 165 9.95 -6.93 -7.19
N SER A 166 9.06 -7.76 -7.73
CA SER A 166 8.88 -9.15 -7.31
C SER A 166 10.16 -10.00 -7.48
N HIS A 167 10.98 -9.70 -8.49
CA HIS A 167 12.23 -10.41 -8.73
C HIS A 167 13.47 -9.83 -8.02
N THR A 168 13.47 -8.54 -7.72
CA THR A 168 14.67 -7.86 -7.20
C THR A 168 14.49 -7.35 -5.78
N GLY A 169 13.26 -7.30 -5.28
CA GLY A 169 12.89 -6.68 -4.02
C GLY A 169 13.23 -5.20 -3.95
N ARG A 170 13.40 -4.56 -5.09
CA ARG A 170 13.75 -3.14 -5.19
C ARG A 170 13.03 -2.52 -6.36
N GLN A 171 12.41 -1.38 -6.13
CA GLN A 171 11.77 -0.62 -7.20
C GLN A 171 11.86 0.88 -6.90
N ARG A 172 11.95 1.65 -7.96
CA ARG A 172 11.98 3.11 -7.87
C ARG A 172 10.60 3.67 -8.23
N ILE A 173 10.02 4.43 -7.34
CA ILE A 173 8.71 5.07 -7.55
C ILE A 173 8.68 5.88 -8.87
N LYS A 174 9.81 6.47 -9.28
CA LYS A 174 9.90 7.26 -10.53
C LYS A 174 9.66 6.47 -11.81
N ASP A 175 9.77 5.15 -11.75
CA ASP A 175 9.63 4.26 -12.91
C ASP A 175 8.17 3.79 -13.08
N THR A 176 7.26 4.23 -12.22
CA THR A 176 5.81 3.98 -12.30
C THR A 176 5.08 5.08 -13.09
N SER A 177 3.80 4.86 -13.36
CA SER A 177 2.91 5.85 -13.99
C SER A 177 2.76 7.11 -13.13
N ILE A 178 2.28 8.18 -13.74
CA ILE A 178 2.00 9.44 -13.01
C ILE A 178 0.84 9.23 -12.02
N ASP A 179 -0.16 8.45 -12.40
CA ASP A 179 -1.33 8.19 -11.57
C ASP A 179 -0.94 7.39 -10.31
N MET A 180 -0.08 6.38 -10.44
CA MET A 180 0.52 5.66 -9.31
C MET A 180 1.27 6.63 -8.39
N GLN A 181 2.09 7.51 -8.95
CA GLN A 181 2.86 8.49 -8.17
C GLN A 181 1.96 9.47 -7.44
N LEU A 182 0.86 9.92 -8.05
CA LEU A 182 -0.13 10.80 -7.43
C LEU A 182 -0.87 10.11 -6.29
N ALA A 183 -1.32 8.87 -6.50
CA ALA A 183 -1.98 8.07 -5.46
C ALA A 183 -1.07 7.85 -4.24
N VAL A 184 0.22 7.54 -4.45
CA VAL A 184 1.21 7.44 -3.37
C VAL A 184 1.33 8.76 -2.61
N MET A 185 1.39 9.91 -3.30
CA MET A 185 1.47 11.21 -2.63
C MET A 185 0.20 11.55 -1.85
N SER A 186 -0.98 11.24 -2.38
CA SER A 186 -2.25 11.45 -1.68
C SER A 186 -2.32 10.60 -0.40
N THR A 187 -1.93 9.34 -0.49
CA THR A 187 -1.84 8.44 0.68
C THR A 187 -0.87 8.96 1.73
N LEU A 188 0.32 9.41 1.32
CA LEU A 188 1.29 10.00 2.25
C LEU A 188 0.74 11.25 2.94
N ALA A 189 -0.02 12.11 2.25
CA ALA A 189 -0.63 13.29 2.85
C ALA A 189 -1.60 12.91 3.98
N ILE A 190 -2.44 11.90 3.76
CA ILE A 190 -3.36 11.38 4.79
C ILE A 190 -2.59 10.83 5.99
N VAL A 191 -1.64 9.94 5.75
CA VAL A 191 -0.89 9.23 6.81
C VAL A 191 -0.01 10.16 7.64
N THR A 192 0.64 11.13 7.01
CA THR A 192 1.52 12.07 7.72
C THR A 192 0.76 13.24 8.32
N GLY A 193 -0.37 13.62 7.75
CA GLY A 193 -1.10 14.85 8.07
C GLY A 193 -0.43 16.10 7.51
N ASP A 194 0.54 15.94 6.61
CA ASP A 194 1.30 17.05 6.04
C ASP A 194 0.63 17.59 4.77
N ASP A 195 0.92 18.86 4.47
CA ASP A 195 0.49 19.48 3.22
C ASP A 195 1.19 18.86 2.00
N MET A 196 0.58 18.99 0.84
CA MET A 196 1.10 18.45 -0.43
C MET A 196 2.49 19.00 -0.82
N LYS A 197 2.88 20.19 -0.32
CA LYS A 197 4.21 20.75 -0.57
C LYS A 197 5.27 19.99 0.20
N THR A 198 4.98 19.61 1.43
CA THR A 198 5.84 18.77 2.29
C THR A 198 5.88 17.34 1.77
N VAL A 199 4.75 16.76 1.42
CA VAL A 199 4.66 15.41 0.82
C VAL A 199 5.46 15.31 -0.48
N LYS A 200 5.41 16.33 -1.35
CA LYS A 200 6.26 16.39 -2.55
C LYS A 200 7.76 16.37 -2.23
N LYS A 201 8.18 16.90 -1.06
CA LYS A 201 9.59 16.78 -0.63
C LYS A 201 9.90 15.36 -0.19
N TYR A 202 8.99 14.68 0.54
CA TYR A 202 9.13 13.27 0.92
C TYR A 202 9.28 12.40 -0.30
N TYR A 203 8.36 12.52 -1.24
CA TYR A 203 8.38 11.81 -2.50
C TYR A 203 9.69 12.05 -3.29
N ARG A 204 10.16 13.30 -3.39
CA ARG A 204 11.41 13.61 -4.11
C ARG A 204 12.63 12.97 -3.46
N LYS A 205 12.68 12.82 -2.15
CA LYS A 205 13.76 12.11 -1.46
C LYS A 205 13.72 10.62 -1.80
N ALA A 206 12.55 9.98 -1.70
CA ALA A 206 12.38 8.58 -2.07
C ALA A 206 12.76 8.33 -3.54
N LYS A 207 12.40 9.26 -4.45
CA LYS A 207 12.76 9.21 -5.87
C LYS A 207 14.28 9.29 -6.14
N ARG A 208 15.01 10.05 -5.32
CA ARG A 208 16.46 10.29 -5.49
C ARG A 208 17.34 9.27 -4.80
N ASN A 209 16.82 8.55 -3.84
CA ASN A 209 17.60 7.56 -3.10
C ASN A 209 18.03 6.42 -4.03
N ARG A 210 19.28 6.57 -4.56
CA ARG A 210 19.96 5.57 -5.39
C ARG A 210 20.75 4.55 -4.55
N ARG A 211 20.89 4.78 -3.22
CA ARG A 211 21.68 3.96 -2.31
C ARG A 211 20.77 3.11 -1.44
N PHE A 212 20.11 2.17 -2.10
CA PHE A 212 19.49 1.05 -1.40
C PHE A 212 19.45 -0.15 -2.35
#